data_a2c588d36c3632524fb884046eb3d39a
#
_entry.id   a2c588d36c3632524fb884046eb3d39a
#
_cell.length_a   1.000
_cell.length_b   1.000
_cell.length_c   1.000
_cell.angle_alpha   90.00
_cell.angle_beta   90.00
_cell.angle_gamma   90.00
#
_symmetry.space_group_name_H-M   'P 1'
#
loop_
_entity.id
_entity.type
_entity.pdbx_description
1 polymer ?
#
loop_
_entity_poly.entity_id
_entity_poly.type
_entity_poly.pdbx_seq_one_letter_code
_entity_poly.pdbx_strand_id
1 'polypeptide(L)'
;SIHNPNSPARLAGYTTDQNCVVLIKATDVYLENISIINLYGALKSRYDGGLGKGGQAEALCSHYDRLAMNNCKLVSFQDTWWTRFQKVNGTYGICRAYVQNSWIEGSTDYIWGSGDVLIENSTFYNTGNGSFITASRSNETDAYGYVMKDCTIDGEAGITAFSFGRQQSTSAKAVFINTALKMDIIDGHWTAGSAAPALFGEYNTVDKNNQVISTGDMTVGSGSSQFTAKVLSADEAAGYTYENIIAREGWNPKQYMQTPGTTMATLDGTTLSWNAIDGAAGYLIFVNGVYLAQTTETSVSVTTAADGVYTVRGVGHYGSISAE
;
A
#
# COMPACT_ATOMS: atom_id res chain seq x y z
N SER A 1 3.95 18.03 -12.46
CA SER A 1 2.52 17.89 -12.20
C SER A 1 1.69 18.64 -13.24
N ILE A 2 0.60 18.04 -13.69
CA ILE A 2 -0.34 18.69 -14.63
C ILE A 2 -1.14 19.83 -13.97
N HIS A 3 -1.23 19.84 -12.67
CA HIS A 3 -1.91 20.91 -11.92
C HIS A 3 -1.03 22.15 -11.74
N ASN A 4 0.27 22.03 -11.91
CA ASN A 4 1.13 23.20 -12.05
C ASN A 4 1.11 23.67 -13.51
N PRO A 5 0.56 24.88 -13.84
CA PRO A 5 0.45 25.36 -15.20
C PRO A 5 1.79 25.48 -15.93
N ASN A 6 2.87 25.57 -15.21
CA ASN A 6 4.23 25.68 -15.75
C ASN A 6 5.02 24.36 -15.74
N SER A 7 4.39 23.22 -15.39
CA SER A 7 5.10 21.94 -15.43
C SER A 7 5.36 21.50 -16.86
N PRO A 8 6.51 20.85 -17.13
CA PRO A 8 6.77 20.29 -18.46
C PRO A 8 5.68 19.33 -18.94
N ALA A 9 5.10 18.54 -18.05
CA ALA A 9 4.02 17.62 -18.39
C ALA A 9 2.75 18.34 -18.86
N ARG A 10 2.36 19.42 -18.17
CA ARG A 10 1.20 20.23 -18.60
C ARG A 10 1.46 20.97 -19.90
N LEU A 11 2.63 21.55 -20.05
CA LEU A 11 3.04 22.24 -21.29
C LEU A 11 3.09 21.28 -22.48
N ALA A 12 3.41 20.01 -22.24
CA ALA A 12 3.36 18.95 -23.25
C ALA A 12 1.96 18.38 -23.48
N GLY A 13 0.92 18.87 -22.78
CA GLY A 13 -0.47 18.41 -22.92
C GLY A 13 -0.77 17.06 -22.27
N TYR A 14 0.08 16.56 -21.38
CA TYR A 14 -0.16 15.29 -20.70
C TYR A 14 -1.34 15.38 -19.72
N THR A 15 -2.10 14.29 -19.64
CA THR A 15 -3.19 14.10 -18.70
C THR A 15 -2.63 13.62 -17.33
N THR A 16 -3.46 13.62 -16.29
CA THR A 16 -3.08 13.08 -14.97
C THR A 16 -2.58 11.63 -15.07
N ASP A 17 -3.23 10.81 -15.88
CA ASP A 17 -2.83 9.41 -16.13
C ASP A 17 -1.39 9.27 -16.68
N GLN A 18 -0.89 10.30 -17.33
CA GLN A 18 0.44 10.31 -17.96
C GLN A 18 1.53 10.91 -17.05
N ASN A 19 1.16 11.33 -15.85
CA ASN A 19 2.06 11.95 -14.90
C ASN A 19 2.59 10.98 -13.82
N CYS A 20 2.12 9.75 -13.81
CA CYS A 20 2.58 8.71 -12.90
C CYS A 20 3.78 7.94 -13.48
N VAL A 21 4.57 7.36 -12.57
CA VAL A 21 5.70 6.48 -12.96
C VAL A 21 5.16 5.16 -13.50
N VAL A 22 4.16 4.60 -12.81
CA VAL A 22 3.49 3.36 -13.23
C VAL A 22 1.99 3.61 -13.33
N LEU A 23 1.43 3.27 -14.49
CA LEU A 23 0.01 3.31 -14.77
C LEU A 23 -0.53 1.91 -15.00
N ILE A 24 -1.42 1.45 -14.12
CA ILE A 24 -2.08 0.15 -14.21
C ILE A 24 -3.48 0.36 -14.79
N LYS A 25 -3.70 -0.18 -15.98
CA LYS A 25 -5.00 -0.24 -16.66
C LYS A 25 -5.41 -1.70 -16.91
N ALA A 26 -5.27 -2.53 -15.89
CA ALA A 26 -5.61 -3.95 -15.93
C ALA A 26 -6.20 -4.39 -14.60
N THR A 27 -6.93 -5.48 -14.59
CA THR A 27 -7.35 -6.21 -13.41
C THR A 27 -6.33 -7.31 -13.08
N ASP A 28 -6.39 -7.83 -11.84
CA ASP A 28 -5.58 -8.97 -11.41
C ASP A 28 -4.07 -8.72 -11.51
N VAL A 29 -3.65 -7.57 -11.02
CA VAL A 29 -2.23 -7.18 -10.98
C VAL A 29 -1.66 -7.47 -9.60
N TYR A 30 -0.55 -8.17 -9.55
CA TYR A 30 0.24 -8.38 -8.35
C TYR A 30 1.62 -7.76 -8.48
N LEU A 31 2.02 -6.97 -7.47
CA LEU A 31 3.34 -6.36 -7.35
C LEU A 31 3.99 -6.81 -6.04
N GLU A 32 5.23 -7.26 -6.10
CA GLU A 32 5.98 -7.67 -4.93
C GLU A 32 7.44 -7.22 -5.00
N ASN A 33 7.99 -6.80 -3.85
CA ASN A 33 9.41 -6.44 -3.72
C ASN A 33 9.86 -5.33 -4.70
N ILE A 34 8.98 -4.38 -5.01
CA ILE A 34 9.26 -3.29 -5.96
C ILE A 34 9.17 -1.92 -5.29
N SER A 35 10.08 -1.02 -5.67
CA SER A 35 10.01 0.40 -5.34
C SER A 35 9.59 1.21 -6.55
N ILE A 36 8.52 2.00 -6.42
CA ILE A 36 8.03 2.92 -7.43
C ILE A 36 8.21 4.34 -6.89
N ILE A 37 9.13 5.09 -7.49
CA ILE A 37 9.54 6.40 -6.98
C ILE A 37 9.33 7.46 -8.05
N ASN A 38 8.49 8.45 -7.77
CA ASN A 38 8.42 9.65 -8.60
C ASN A 38 9.43 10.67 -8.07
N LEU A 39 10.59 10.73 -8.72
CA LEU A 39 11.68 11.60 -8.30
C LEU A 39 11.31 13.09 -8.35
N TYR A 40 10.42 13.51 -9.24
CA TYR A 40 9.98 14.90 -9.29
C TYR A 40 9.32 15.32 -7.98
N GLY A 41 8.37 14.55 -7.46
CA GLY A 41 7.74 14.82 -6.17
C GLY A 41 8.74 14.67 -5.01
N ALA A 42 9.45 13.54 -4.93
CA ALA A 42 10.36 13.22 -3.84
C ALA A 42 11.54 14.19 -3.73
N LEU A 43 12.19 14.56 -4.84
CA LEU A 43 13.34 15.47 -4.83
C LEU A 43 12.92 16.94 -4.68
N LYS A 44 11.82 17.35 -5.31
CA LYS A 44 11.36 18.73 -5.23
C LYS A 44 11.03 19.15 -3.81
N SER A 45 10.42 18.28 -3.01
CA SER A 45 10.13 18.56 -1.61
C SER A 45 11.40 18.79 -0.77
N ARG A 46 12.50 18.11 -1.12
CA ARG A 46 13.78 18.17 -0.38
C ARG A 46 14.70 19.29 -0.84
N TYR A 47 14.70 19.62 -2.14
CA TYR A 47 15.68 20.53 -2.73
C TYR A 47 15.15 21.94 -3.03
N ASP A 48 13.86 22.10 -3.30
CA ASP A 48 13.27 23.41 -3.66
C ASP A 48 12.82 24.26 -2.45
N GLY A 49 13.58 24.21 -1.34
CA GLY A 49 13.37 25.10 -0.20
C GLY A 49 12.59 24.49 0.97
N GLY A 50 12.73 23.20 1.18
CA GLY A 50 12.36 22.54 2.43
C GLY A 50 11.02 21.84 2.42
N LEU A 51 10.69 21.31 3.57
CA LEU A 51 9.49 20.51 3.84
C LEU A 51 8.22 21.23 3.37
N GLY A 52 7.41 20.57 2.56
CA GLY A 52 6.09 21.07 2.18
C GLY A 52 5.99 21.74 0.80
N LYS A 53 7.01 21.70 -0.05
CA LYS A 53 6.99 22.36 -1.37
C LYS A 53 7.02 21.45 -2.59
N GLY A 54 6.71 20.18 -2.43
CA GLY A 54 6.58 19.26 -3.57
C GLY A 54 5.33 19.56 -4.40
N GLY A 55 5.34 19.13 -5.68
CA GLY A 55 4.18 19.20 -6.56
C GLY A 55 3.47 17.85 -6.65
N GLN A 56 2.27 17.85 -7.22
CA GLN A 56 1.56 16.64 -7.58
C GLN A 56 2.36 15.84 -8.60
N ALA A 57 2.66 14.60 -8.27
CA ALA A 57 3.40 13.70 -9.12
C ALA A 57 3.21 12.27 -8.59
N GLU A 58 2.38 11.51 -9.25
CA GLU A 58 2.00 10.19 -8.82
C GLU A 58 3.15 9.19 -9.03
N ALA A 59 3.43 8.37 -8.04
CA ALA A 59 4.27 7.19 -8.22
C ALA A 59 3.46 6.09 -8.94
N LEU A 60 2.25 5.86 -8.45
CA LEU A 60 1.37 4.81 -8.96
C LEU A 60 -0.04 5.37 -9.25
N CYS A 61 -0.56 5.04 -10.43
CA CYS A 61 -1.98 5.18 -10.75
C CYS A 61 -2.57 3.78 -10.99
N SER A 62 -3.62 3.41 -10.30
CA SER A 62 -4.32 2.14 -10.48
C SER A 62 -5.80 2.37 -10.78
N HIS A 63 -6.28 1.83 -11.92
CA HIS A 63 -7.57 2.22 -12.49
C HIS A 63 -8.62 1.11 -12.48
N TYR A 64 -8.29 -0.11 -12.06
CA TYR A 64 -9.21 -1.25 -12.15
C TYR A 64 -9.18 -2.10 -10.88
N ASP A 65 -10.12 -3.02 -10.80
CA ASP A 65 -10.27 -3.95 -9.66
C ASP A 65 -9.10 -4.93 -9.55
N ARG A 66 -8.81 -5.36 -8.33
CA ARG A 66 -7.90 -6.44 -7.96
C ARG A 66 -6.41 -6.11 -8.20
N LEU A 67 -5.96 -4.98 -7.64
CA LEU A 67 -4.54 -4.74 -7.43
C LEU A 67 -4.10 -5.30 -6.08
N ALA A 68 -3.04 -6.09 -6.05
CA ALA A 68 -2.41 -6.54 -4.82
C ALA A 68 -0.93 -6.13 -4.77
N MET A 69 -0.47 -5.66 -3.59
CA MET A 69 0.93 -5.26 -3.37
C MET A 69 1.45 -5.87 -2.07
N ASN A 70 2.65 -6.45 -2.12
CA ASN A 70 3.35 -6.99 -0.96
C ASN A 70 4.80 -6.52 -0.94
N ASN A 71 5.27 -6.02 0.21
CA ASN A 71 6.63 -5.52 0.38
C ASN A 71 7.04 -4.51 -0.71
N CYS A 72 6.15 -3.58 -1.02
CA CYS A 72 6.37 -2.53 -2.01
C CYS A 72 6.69 -1.19 -1.36
N LYS A 73 7.38 -0.32 -2.10
CA LYS A 73 7.64 1.05 -1.69
C LYS A 73 7.12 2.03 -2.72
N LEU A 74 6.17 2.90 -2.33
CA LEU A 74 5.68 4.00 -3.15
C LEU A 74 6.21 5.31 -2.59
N VAL A 75 6.88 6.11 -3.39
CA VAL A 75 7.50 7.36 -2.96
C VAL A 75 7.18 8.49 -3.92
N SER A 76 6.58 9.53 -3.39
CA SER A 76 6.45 10.83 -4.03
C SER A 76 6.28 11.91 -2.97
N PHE A 77 5.53 12.98 -3.28
CA PHE A 77 5.19 14.03 -2.31
C PHE A 77 3.68 14.25 -2.24
N GLN A 78 3.06 14.76 -3.29
CA GLN A 78 1.61 14.95 -3.40
C GLN A 78 1.04 13.93 -4.37
N ASP A 79 -0.11 13.33 -4.02
CA ASP A 79 -0.84 12.36 -4.84
C ASP A 79 -0.01 11.10 -5.17
N THR A 80 0.75 10.56 -4.20
CA THR A 80 1.70 9.45 -4.43
C THR A 80 1.04 8.23 -5.06
N TRP A 81 -0.15 7.85 -4.59
CA TRP A 81 -0.93 6.76 -5.16
C TRP A 81 -2.34 7.23 -5.48
N TRP A 82 -2.66 7.26 -6.77
CA TRP A 82 -4.00 7.52 -7.24
C TRP A 82 -4.75 6.22 -7.51
N THR A 83 -5.72 5.93 -6.66
CA THR A 83 -6.68 4.86 -6.85
C THR A 83 -7.89 5.41 -7.61
N ARG A 84 -8.23 4.81 -8.73
CA ARG A 84 -9.36 5.28 -9.53
C ARG A 84 -10.11 4.11 -10.12
N PHE A 85 -11.42 4.14 -10.01
CA PHE A 85 -12.24 3.25 -10.80
C PHE A 85 -12.73 3.95 -12.06
N GLN A 86 -12.63 3.26 -13.19
CA GLN A 86 -13.21 3.70 -14.45
C GLN A 86 -14.68 3.27 -14.52
N LYS A 87 -15.55 4.16 -14.97
CA LYS A 87 -16.91 3.76 -15.33
C LYS A 87 -16.87 2.85 -16.56
N VAL A 88 -17.50 1.69 -16.44
CA VAL A 88 -17.76 0.79 -17.57
C VAL A 88 -19.23 0.97 -17.94
N ASN A 89 -19.51 1.38 -19.17
CA ASN A 89 -20.87 1.70 -19.63
C ASN A 89 -21.61 2.70 -18.73
N GLY A 90 -20.89 3.70 -18.23
CA GLY A 90 -21.47 4.76 -17.40
C GLY A 90 -21.67 4.41 -15.91
N THR A 91 -21.42 3.18 -15.51
CA THR A 91 -21.60 2.70 -14.15
C THR A 91 -20.27 2.41 -13.46
N TYR A 92 -20.14 2.79 -12.18
CA TYR A 92 -19.02 2.36 -11.36
C TYR A 92 -19.20 0.88 -11.01
N GLY A 93 -18.12 0.11 -11.10
CA GLY A 93 -18.04 -1.24 -10.59
C GLY A 93 -17.32 -1.30 -9.25
N ILE A 94 -17.11 -2.52 -8.75
CA ILE A 94 -16.26 -2.77 -7.60
C ILE A 94 -14.81 -2.50 -8.00
N CYS A 95 -14.07 -1.78 -7.15
CA CYS A 95 -12.64 -1.54 -7.30
C CYS A 95 -11.96 -1.83 -5.96
N ARG A 96 -11.16 -2.89 -5.92
CA ARG A 96 -10.45 -3.31 -4.72
C ARG A 96 -8.94 -3.25 -4.92
N ALA A 97 -8.27 -2.82 -3.86
CA ALA A 97 -6.82 -2.99 -3.77
C ALA A 97 -6.44 -3.54 -2.39
N TYR A 98 -5.50 -4.47 -2.36
CA TYR A 98 -4.94 -5.04 -1.14
C TYR A 98 -3.45 -4.77 -1.06
N VAL A 99 -3.01 -4.21 0.06
CA VAL A 99 -1.60 -3.86 0.29
C VAL A 99 -1.17 -4.38 1.65
N GLN A 100 -0.04 -5.04 1.72
CA GLN A 100 0.57 -5.40 3.01
C GLN A 100 2.08 -5.19 3.02
N ASN A 101 2.64 -5.05 4.23
CA ASN A 101 4.09 -4.98 4.49
C ASN A 101 4.80 -3.92 3.64
N SER A 102 4.13 -2.82 3.34
CA SER A 102 4.60 -1.84 2.36
C SER A 102 4.89 -0.48 2.98
N TRP A 103 5.64 0.34 2.26
CA TRP A 103 5.98 1.70 2.62
C TRP A 103 5.35 2.68 1.65
N ILE A 104 4.56 3.62 2.13
CA ILE A 104 3.94 4.66 1.31
C ILE A 104 4.37 6.02 1.86
N GLU A 105 5.09 6.78 1.05
CA GLU A 105 5.71 8.04 1.42
C GLU A 105 5.10 9.19 0.63
N GLY A 106 4.79 10.27 1.34
CA GLY A 106 4.24 11.47 0.74
C GLY A 106 3.94 12.57 1.74
N SER A 107 3.17 13.55 1.32
CA SER A 107 2.69 14.65 2.16
C SER A 107 1.20 14.91 1.93
N THR A 108 0.85 15.58 0.84
CA THR A 108 -0.52 16.00 0.60
C THR A 108 -1.27 14.94 -0.21
N ASP A 109 -2.42 14.46 0.32
CA ASP A 109 -3.32 13.57 -0.39
C ASP A 109 -2.61 12.34 -0.98
N TYR A 110 -1.62 11.78 -0.27
CA TYR A 110 -0.72 10.83 -0.90
C TYR A 110 -1.31 9.43 -1.12
N ILE A 111 -2.53 9.18 -0.61
CA ILE A 111 -3.46 8.16 -1.10
C ILE A 111 -4.77 8.85 -1.44
N TRP A 112 -5.07 8.98 -2.72
CA TRP A 112 -6.28 9.68 -3.14
C TRP A 112 -7.07 8.95 -4.22
N GLY A 113 -8.36 9.21 -4.26
CA GLY A 113 -9.27 8.61 -5.23
C GLY A 113 -10.38 7.77 -4.59
N SER A 114 -10.73 6.67 -5.23
CA SER A 114 -11.88 5.82 -4.88
C SER A 114 -11.51 4.33 -4.85
N GLY A 115 -12.43 3.52 -4.37
CA GLY A 115 -12.30 2.06 -4.25
C GLY A 115 -12.31 1.59 -2.80
N ASP A 116 -12.46 0.28 -2.63
CA ASP A 116 -12.28 -0.40 -1.36
C ASP A 116 -10.82 -0.87 -1.24
N VAL A 117 -10.04 -0.13 -0.48
CA VAL A 117 -8.59 -0.35 -0.34
C VAL A 117 -8.31 -0.77 1.08
N LEU A 118 -7.77 -1.97 1.27
CA LEU A 118 -7.26 -2.45 2.55
C LEU A 118 -5.74 -2.43 2.55
N ILE A 119 -5.16 -1.70 3.50
CA ILE A 119 -3.72 -1.63 3.72
C ILE A 119 -3.43 -2.18 5.12
N GLU A 120 -2.66 -3.28 5.19
CA GLU A 120 -2.31 -3.93 6.46
C GLU A 120 -0.79 -3.89 6.69
N ASN A 121 -0.37 -3.84 7.96
CA ASN A 121 1.03 -3.98 8.41
C ASN A 121 2.01 -3.10 7.62
N SER A 122 1.62 -1.89 7.30
CA SER A 122 2.36 -0.99 6.42
C SER A 122 2.75 0.32 7.12
N THR A 123 3.72 1.02 6.57
CA THR A 123 4.18 2.30 7.08
C THR A 123 3.76 3.43 6.16
N PHE A 124 3.14 4.46 6.72
CA PHE A 124 2.89 5.74 6.08
C PHE A 124 3.95 6.73 6.57
N TYR A 125 4.70 7.32 5.66
CA TYR A 125 5.81 8.20 6.00
C TYR A 125 5.59 9.62 5.47
N ASN A 126 5.43 10.57 6.39
CA ASN A 126 5.12 11.95 6.07
C ASN A 126 6.39 12.75 5.79
N THR A 127 6.44 13.46 4.65
CA THR A 127 7.60 14.26 4.20
C THR A 127 7.32 15.75 4.10
N GLY A 128 6.18 16.22 4.61
CA GLY A 128 5.80 17.63 4.60
C GLY A 128 4.80 18.00 5.70
N ASN A 129 4.87 19.23 6.18
CA ASN A 129 3.90 19.78 7.12
C ASN A 129 2.53 19.97 6.47
N GLY A 130 1.45 19.81 7.24
CA GLY A 130 0.07 19.85 6.76
C GLY A 130 -0.28 18.64 5.92
N SER A 131 0.37 17.51 6.20
CA SER A 131 0.15 16.24 5.51
C SER A 131 -1.28 15.74 5.68
N PHE A 132 -1.81 15.20 4.59
CA PHE A 132 -3.04 14.40 4.58
C PHE A 132 -2.69 13.02 4.02
N ILE A 133 -2.83 11.97 4.81
CA ILE A 133 -2.56 10.61 4.34
C ILE A 133 -3.55 10.27 3.23
N THR A 134 -4.85 10.47 3.49
CA THR A 134 -5.90 10.13 2.55
C THR A 134 -6.65 11.36 2.03
N ALA A 135 -7.01 11.30 0.76
CA ALA A 135 -7.98 12.20 0.12
C ALA A 135 -9.07 11.35 -0.54
N SER A 136 -9.92 10.76 0.30
CA SER A 136 -10.93 9.83 -0.15
C SER A 136 -12.01 10.52 -0.99
N ARG A 137 -12.28 9.91 -2.14
CA ARG A 137 -13.35 10.28 -3.07
C ARG A 137 -14.21 9.07 -3.40
N SER A 138 -14.58 8.31 -2.38
CA SER A 138 -15.41 7.12 -2.54
C SER A 138 -16.63 7.41 -3.41
N ASN A 139 -17.03 6.44 -4.18
CA ASN A 139 -18.26 6.48 -4.98
C ASN A 139 -19.34 5.59 -4.32
N GLU A 140 -20.51 5.53 -4.93
CA GLU A 140 -21.65 4.80 -4.38
C GLU A 140 -21.47 3.28 -4.29
N THR A 141 -20.51 2.72 -5.04
CA THR A 141 -20.22 1.27 -5.03
C THR A 141 -19.14 0.89 -4.02
N ASP A 142 -18.39 1.85 -3.48
CA ASP A 142 -17.37 1.60 -2.48
C ASP A 142 -18.04 1.33 -1.13
N ALA A 143 -18.00 0.09 -0.67
CA ALA A 143 -18.64 -0.30 0.57
C ALA A 143 -17.86 0.18 1.80
N TYR A 144 -16.53 0.11 1.74
CA TYR A 144 -15.62 0.38 2.86
C TYR A 144 -14.76 1.63 2.66
N GLY A 145 -14.43 2.01 1.42
CA GLY A 145 -13.47 3.06 1.12
C GLY A 145 -12.05 2.67 1.50
N TYR A 146 -11.30 3.60 2.09
CA TYR A 146 -9.93 3.35 2.53
C TYR A 146 -9.90 2.80 3.95
N VAL A 147 -9.29 1.63 4.14
CA VAL A 147 -9.11 0.99 5.44
C VAL A 147 -7.62 0.72 5.66
N MET A 148 -7.07 1.36 6.68
CA MET A 148 -5.70 1.16 7.15
C MET A 148 -5.75 0.39 8.47
N LYS A 149 -5.11 -0.77 8.52
CA LYS A 149 -5.17 -1.67 9.67
C LYS A 149 -3.78 -2.14 10.08
N ASP A 150 -3.51 -2.09 11.39
CA ASP A 150 -2.24 -2.53 11.97
C ASP A 150 -1.03 -1.78 11.34
N CYS A 151 -1.20 -0.48 11.07
CA CYS A 151 -0.23 0.34 10.37
C CYS A 151 0.55 1.25 11.32
N THR A 152 1.74 1.66 10.89
CA THR A 152 2.56 2.67 11.56
C THR A 152 2.54 3.97 10.75
N ILE A 153 2.46 5.10 11.45
CA ILE A 153 2.61 6.42 10.84
C ILE A 153 3.83 7.11 11.43
N ASP A 154 4.75 7.50 10.54
CA ASP A 154 6.01 8.16 10.88
C ASP A 154 6.26 9.34 9.93
N GLY A 155 7.35 10.08 10.09
CA GLY A 155 7.69 11.19 9.22
C GLY A 155 9.09 11.73 9.38
N GLU A 156 9.50 12.59 8.47
CA GLU A 156 10.80 13.25 8.51
C GLU A 156 10.93 14.16 9.76
N ALA A 157 12.15 14.27 10.26
CA ALA A 157 12.47 15.21 11.34
C ALA A 157 12.10 16.63 10.94
N GLY A 158 11.36 17.32 11.82
CA GLY A 158 10.85 18.68 11.55
C GLY A 158 9.40 18.72 11.03
N ILE A 159 8.79 17.59 10.72
CA ILE A 159 7.34 17.51 10.53
C ILE A 159 6.68 17.53 11.90
N THR A 160 5.80 18.50 12.13
CA THR A 160 5.22 18.74 13.45
C THR A 160 3.86 18.10 13.65
N ALA A 161 3.08 17.94 12.57
CA ALA A 161 1.79 17.31 12.63
C ALA A 161 1.30 16.87 11.24
N PHE A 162 0.40 15.90 11.21
CA PHE A 162 -0.32 15.41 10.06
C PHE A 162 -1.79 15.18 10.40
N SER A 163 -2.59 14.82 9.40
CA SER A 163 -4.00 14.42 9.52
C SER A 163 -4.18 13.06 8.84
N PHE A 164 -5.10 12.23 9.35
CA PHE A 164 -5.48 10.99 8.68
C PHE A 164 -6.03 11.23 7.28
N GLY A 165 -6.67 12.35 7.07
CA GLY A 165 -7.11 12.72 5.74
C GLY A 165 -8.17 13.81 5.70
N ARG A 166 -8.59 14.10 4.48
CA ARG A 166 -9.70 14.97 4.15
C ARG A 166 -10.56 14.34 3.06
N GLN A 167 -11.83 14.73 2.98
CA GLN A 167 -12.70 14.22 1.94
C GLN A 167 -12.58 15.02 0.63
N GLN A 168 -12.81 14.30 -0.47
CA GLN A 168 -12.94 14.83 -1.82
C GLN A 168 -14.35 14.62 -2.39
N SER A 169 -15.24 13.98 -1.64
CA SER A 169 -16.66 13.79 -1.96
C SER A 169 -17.49 13.59 -0.68
N THR A 170 -18.81 13.76 -0.77
CA THR A 170 -19.74 13.45 0.33
C THR A 170 -19.87 11.96 0.62
N SER A 171 -19.48 11.10 -0.33
CA SER A 171 -19.44 9.64 -0.15
C SER A 171 -18.12 9.15 0.47
N ALA A 172 -17.18 10.04 0.74
CA ALA A 172 -15.84 9.69 1.22
C ALA A 172 -15.90 8.82 2.48
N LYS A 173 -15.12 7.73 2.47
CA LYS A 173 -14.93 6.83 3.61
C LYS A 173 -13.46 6.56 3.81
N ALA A 174 -13.00 6.67 5.06
CA ALA A 174 -11.67 6.25 5.46
C ALA A 174 -11.68 5.83 6.94
N VAL A 175 -11.01 4.73 7.26
CA VAL A 175 -10.96 4.18 8.62
C VAL A 175 -9.53 3.73 8.94
N PHE A 176 -9.05 4.11 10.14
CA PHE A 176 -7.77 3.68 10.68
C PHE A 176 -8.00 2.78 11.90
N ILE A 177 -7.45 1.57 11.90
CA ILE A 177 -7.64 0.57 12.95
C ILE A 177 -6.28 0.10 13.46
N ASN A 178 -6.07 0.08 14.78
CA ASN A 178 -4.82 -0.34 15.44
C ASN A 178 -3.61 0.43 14.88
N THR A 179 -3.70 1.73 14.82
CA THR A 179 -2.66 2.56 14.20
C THR A 179 -1.67 3.06 15.26
N ALA A 180 -0.37 2.83 15.02
CA ALA A 180 0.70 3.32 15.87
C ALA A 180 1.33 4.60 15.30
N LEU A 181 1.25 5.71 16.04
CA LEU A 181 1.84 6.99 15.66
C LEU A 181 3.25 7.11 16.23
N LYS A 182 4.23 7.49 15.40
CA LYS A 182 5.59 7.86 15.79
C LYS A 182 5.82 9.37 15.78
N MET A 183 4.79 10.13 15.37
CA MET A 183 4.78 11.59 15.31
C MET A 183 3.45 12.14 15.81
N ASP A 184 3.38 13.45 16.02
CA ASP A 184 2.16 14.11 16.51
C ASP A 184 1.12 14.25 15.39
N ILE A 185 -0.14 14.02 15.73
CA ILE A 185 -1.30 14.26 14.85
C ILE A 185 -1.99 15.56 15.26
N ILE A 186 -2.66 16.22 14.33
CA ILE A 186 -3.43 17.44 14.63
C ILE A 186 -4.63 17.15 15.55
N ASP A 187 -5.12 18.16 16.23
CA ASP A 187 -6.38 18.06 16.98
C ASP A 187 -7.54 17.64 16.05
N GLY A 188 -8.38 16.74 16.55
CA GLY A 188 -9.48 16.17 15.78
C GLY A 188 -9.07 15.09 14.76
N HIS A 189 -7.80 14.80 14.63
CA HIS A 189 -7.16 13.75 13.81
C HIS A 189 -7.45 13.84 12.30
N TRP A 190 -8.48 14.55 11.89
CA TRP A 190 -8.94 14.71 10.52
C TRP A 190 -9.00 16.17 10.11
N THR A 191 -9.03 16.44 8.84
CA THR A 191 -9.19 17.78 8.29
C THR A 191 -10.51 17.89 7.53
N ALA A 192 -11.25 18.97 7.78
CA ALA A 192 -12.46 19.28 7.04
C ALA A 192 -12.11 19.77 5.61
N GLY A 193 -12.79 19.20 4.62
CA GLY A 193 -12.73 19.68 3.25
C GLY A 193 -13.96 20.54 2.91
N SER A 194 -14.54 20.34 1.72
CA SER A 194 -15.64 21.16 1.21
C SER A 194 -17.03 20.74 1.71
N ALA A 195 -17.19 19.52 2.23
CA ALA A 195 -18.44 18.95 2.73
C ALA A 195 -18.18 17.87 3.78
N ALA A 196 -19.21 17.39 4.48
CA ALA A 196 -19.07 16.27 5.40
C ALA A 196 -18.84 14.95 4.65
N PRO A 197 -17.93 14.06 5.11
CA PRO A 197 -17.74 12.71 4.55
C PRO A 197 -18.88 11.78 4.98
N ALA A 198 -19.04 10.66 4.29
CA ALA A 198 -19.95 9.60 4.72
C ALA A 198 -19.44 8.90 5.99
N LEU A 199 -18.13 8.65 6.08
CA LEU A 199 -17.51 8.09 7.28
C LEU A 199 -16.02 8.42 7.31
N PHE A 200 -15.57 9.10 8.36
CA PHE A 200 -14.19 9.11 8.80
C PHE A 200 -14.14 8.54 10.22
N GLY A 201 -13.34 7.51 10.41
CA GLY A 201 -13.32 6.76 11.66
C GLY A 201 -11.95 6.21 12.04
N GLU A 202 -11.82 5.89 13.33
CA GLU A 202 -10.64 5.26 13.86
C GLU A 202 -10.98 4.31 15.02
N TYR A 203 -10.09 3.37 15.30
CA TYR A 203 -10.18 2.48 16.44
C TYR A 203 -8.77 2.14 16.95
N ASN A 204 -8.58 2.22 18.28
CA ASN A 204 -7.34 1.83 18.93
C ASN A 204 -6.09 2.50 18.30
N THR A 205 -6.16 3.81 18.06
CA THR A 205 -5.00 4.62 17.67
C THR A 205 -4.15 4.90 18.90
N VAL A 206 -2.86 4.60 18.83
CA VAL A 206 -1.90 4.88 19.90
C VAL A 206 -0.88 5.93 19.49
N ASP A 207 -0.54 6.83 20.41
CA ASP A 207 0.46 7.86 20.21
C ASP A 207 1.91 7.31 20.31
N LYS A 208 2.89 8.20 20.15
CA LYS A 208 4.34 7.87 20.29
C LYS A 208 4.76 7.36 21.66
N ASN A 209 3.90 7.48 22.68
CA ASN A 209 4.09 6.96 24.05
C ASN A 209 3.29 5.67 24.27
N ASN A 210 2.71 5.10 23.23
CA ASN A 210 1.80 3.95 23.26
C ASN A 210 0.54 4.18 24.12
N GLN A 211 0.06 5.43 24.21
CA GLN A 211 -1.20 5.74 24.87
C GLN A 211 -2.32 5.80 23.82
N VAL A 212 -3.45 5.16 24.13
CA VAL A 212 -4.62 5.22 23.26
C VAL A 212 -5.17 6.65 23.23
N ILE A 213 -5.26 7.25 22.05
CA ILE A 213 -5.78 8.60 21.83
C ILE A 213 -7.16 8.64 21.15
N SER A 214 -7.60 7.52 20.56
CA SER A 214 -8.96 7.36 20.03
C SER A 214 -9.98 7.09 21.17
N THR A 215 -10.28 8.12 21.97
CA THR A 215 -11.03 7.97 23.21
C THR A 215 -12.51 8.40 23.11
N GLY A 216 -12.89 9.03 22.01
CA GLY A 216 -14.28 9.48 21.77
C GLY A 216 -14.42 10.23 20.45
N ASP A 217 -15.65 10.30 19.95
CA ASP A 217 -15.99 11.01 18.71
C ASP A 217 -15.53 12.47 18.78
N MET A 218 -15.02 12.99 17.67
CA MET A 218 -14.52 14.35 17.55
C MET A 218 -15.31 15.17 16.53
N THR A 219 -15.61 16.41 16.86
CA THR A 219 -16.20 17.36 15.90
C THR A 219 -15.09 18.03 15.11
N VAL A 220 -15.13 17.89 13.79
CA VAL A 220 -14.13 18.45 12.87
C VAL A 220 -14.78 19.42 11.91
N GLY A 221 -14.13 20.57 11.68
CA GLY A 221 -14.60 21.60 10.77
C GLY A 221 -15.72 22.47 11.33
N SER A 222 -16.38 23.21 10.45
CA SER A 222 -17.49 24.12 10.79
C SER A 222 -18.45 24.31 9.63
N GLY A 223 -19.65 24.77 9.90
CA GLY A 223 -20.67 25.05 8.87
C GLY A 223 -21.02 23.79 8.05
N SER A 224 -21.10 23.93 6.74
CA SER A 224 -21.46 22.83 5.83
C SER A 224 -20.39 21.74 5.70
N SER A 225 -19.18 22.00 6.14
CA SER A 225 -18.09 21.02 6.16
C SER A 225 -17.89 20.34 7.51
N GLN A 226 -18.69 20.72 8.52
CA GLN A 226 -18.60 20.09 9.84
C GLN A 226 -19.07 18.65 9.80
N PHE A 227 -18.33 17.76 10.46
CA PHE A 227 -18.69 16.35 10.61
C PHE A 227 -18.21 15.80 11.95
N THR A 228 -18.71 14.63 12.29
CA THR A 228 -18.21 13.85 13.42
C THR A 228 -17.23 12.79 12.92
N ALA A 229 -15.95 12.91 13.30
CA ALA A 229 -15.00 11.82 13.17
C ALA A 229 -15.29 10.77 14.24
N LYS A 230 -15.52 9.53 13.82
CA LYS A 230 -16.01 8.46 14.68
C LYS A 230 -14.86 7.74 15.37
N VAL A 231 -15.03 7.45 16.66
CA VAL A 231 -14.26 6.38 17.31
C VAL A 231 -15.16 5.13 17.31
N LEU A 232 -14.74 4.15 16.52
CA LEU A 232 -15.51 2.90 16.36
C LEU A 232 -15.48 2.09 17.67
N SER A 233 -16.57 1.39 17.95
CA SER A 233 -16.58 0.34 18.96
C SER A 233 -15.76 -0.87 18.49
N ALA A 234 -15.42 -1.76 19.42
CA ALA A 234 -14.71 -3.01 19.09
C ALA A 234 -15.50 -3.88 18.09
N ASP A 235 -16.82 -3.94 18.23
CA ASP A 235 -17.70 -4.70 17.34
C ASP A 235 -17.75 -4.09 15.93
N GLU A 236 -17.80 -2.76 15.82
CA GLU A 236 -17.75 -2.08 14.53
C GLU A 236 -16.39 -2.30 13.86
N ALA A 237 -15.28 -2.15 14.60
CA ALA A 237 -13.93 -2.37 14.09
C ALA A 237 -13.69 -3.83 13.66
N ALA A 238 -14.29 -4.80 14.37
CA ALA A 238 -14.23 -6.22 14.03
C ALA A 238 -14.89 -6.54 12.67
N GLY A 239 -15.79 -5.70 12.19
CA GLY A 239 -16.39 -5.83 10.86
C GLY A 239 -15.46 -5.52 9.68
N TYR A 240 -14.34 -4.84 9.92
CA TYR A 240 -13.35 -4.49 8.90
C TYR A 240 -12.33 -5.61 8.72
N THR A 241 -12.78 -6.74 8.18
CA THR A 241 -11.95 -7.91 7.94
C THR A 241 -11.47 -7.98 6.50
N TYR A 242 -10.38 -8.71 6.28
CA TYR A 242 -9.90 -9.03 4.94
C TYR A 242 -10.99 -9.70 4.09
N GLU A 243 -11.74 -10.63 4.69
CA GLU A 243 -12.81 -11.36 4.03
C GLU A 243 -13.93 -10.43 3.55
N ASN A 244 -14.33 -9.48 4.39
CA ASN A 244 -15.40 -8.55 4.08
C ASN A 244 -15.00 -7.50 3.04
N ILE A 245 -13.76 -7.03 3.07
CA ILE A 245 -13.31 -5.92 2.21
C ILE A 245 -12.75 -6.45 0.89
N ILE A 246 -11.89 -7.46 0.94
CA ILE A 246 -11.06 -7.90 -0.19
C ILE A 246 -11.53 -9.21 -0.77
N ALA A 247 -11.69 -10.26 0.06
CA ALA A 247 -11.93 -11.63 -0.41
C ALA A 247 -13.36 -11.90 -0.90
N ARG A 248 -14.24 -10.91 -0.84
CA ARG A 248 -15.58 -11.02 -1.44
C ARG A 248 -15.48 -11.33 -2.93
N GLU A 249 -16.46 -12.06 -3.44
CA GLU A 249 -16.51 -12.54 -4.83
C GLU A 249 -15.31 -13.43 -5.22
N GLY A 250 -14.69 -14.09 -4.24
CA GLY A 250 -13.68 -15.11 -4.48
C GLY A 250 -12.28 -14.59 -4.83
N TRP A 251 -12.02 -13.29 -4.76
CA TRP A 251 -10.65 -12.79 -4.94
C TRP A 251 -9.84 -12.92 -3.65
N ASN A 252 -8.77 -13.69 -3.69
CA ASN A 252 -7.91 -13.96 -2.54
C ASN A 252 -6.43 -13.67 -2.86
N PRO A 253 -5.99 -12.39 -2.86
CA PRO A 253 -4.61 -12.05 -3.17
C PRO A 253 -3.57 -12.58 -2.16
N LYS A 254 -3.95 -12.94 -0.93
CA LYS A 254 -3.01 -13.53 0.04
C LYS A 254 -2.40 -14.84 -0.47
N GLN A 255 -3.08 -15.54 -1.38
CA GLN A 255 -2.50 -16.74 -2.02
C GLN A 255 -1.25 -16.41 -2.87
N TYR A 256 -1.15 -15.20 -3.44
CA TYR A 256 0.01 -14.77 -4.24
C TYR A 256 1.21 -14.46 -3.35
N MET A 257 0.97 -14.14 -2.10
CA MET A 257 1.94 -13.66 -1.12
C MET A 257 2.51 -14.80 -0.25
N GLN A 258 2.07 -16.02 -0.48
CA GLN A 258 2.58 -17.18 0.24
C GLN A 258 3.99 -17.50 -0.24
N THR A 259 4.93 -17.50 0.70
CA THR A 259 6.31 -17.91 0.43
C THR A 259 6.45 -19.35 0.85
N PRO A 260 6.99 -20.24 -0.03
CA PRO A 260 7.28 -21.62 0.35
C PRO A 260 8.21 -21.69 1.57
N GLY A 261 8.10 -22.74 2.34
CA GLY A 261 9.01 -23.05 3.43
C GLY A 261 10.44 -23.29 2.95
N THR A 262 11.33 -23.63 3.86
CA THR A 262 12.73 -23.96 3.58
C THR A 262 12.97 -25.47 3.71
N THR A 263 14.02 -25.98 3.09
CA THR A 263 14.45 -27.36 3.20
C THR A 263 15.98 -27.47 3.24
N MET A 264 16.47 -28.57 3.75
CA MET A 264 17.89 -28.90 3.66
C MET A 264 18.12 -29.90 2.53
N ALA A 265 19.12 -29.64 1.70
CA ALA A 265 19.50 -30.55 0.65
C ALA A 265 20.63 -31.47 1.11
N THR A 266 20.62 -32.72 0.64
CA THR A 266 21.66 -33.73 0.87
C THR A 266 22.24 -34.15 -0.46
N LEU A 267 23.56 -34.12 -0.57
CA LEU A 267 24.31 -34.60 -1.74
C LEU A 267 24.84 -36.02 -1.47
N ASP A 268 24.42 -36.97 -2.31
CA ASP A 268 24.97 -38.33 -2.33
C ASP A 268 25.53 -38.64 -3.73
N GLY A 269 26.86 -38.74 -3.82
CA GLY A 269 27.54 -38.84 -5.10
C GLY A 269 27.30 -37.60 -5.98
N THR A 270 26.56 -37.80 -7.07
CA THR A 270 26.12 -36.71 -7.97
C THR A 270 24.63 -36.39 -7.83
N THR A 271 23.92 -37.00 -6.87
CA THR A 271 22.51 -36.78 -6.66
C THR A 271 22.29 -35.83 -5.48
N LEU A 272 21.76 -34.65 -5.75
CA LEU A 272 21.28 -33.71 -4.74
C LEU A 272 19.78 -34.00 -4.52
N SER A 273 19.38 -34.22 -3.27
CA SER A 273 17.99 -34.51 -2.90
C SER A 273 17.54 -33.70 -1.67
N TRP A 274 16.24 -33.49 -1.55
CA TRP A 274 15.62 -32.74 -0.45
C TRP A 274 14.19 -33.20 -0.19
N ASN A 275 13.65 -32.83 0.96
CA ASN A 275 12.22 -33.03 1.24
C ASN A 275 11.38 -31.99 0.48
N ALA A 276 10.20 -32.41 0.02
CA ALA A 276 9.24 -31.49 -0.59
C ALA A 276 8.96 -30.31 0.35
N ILE A 277 8.96 -29.11 -0.22
CA ILE A 277 8.63 -27.88 0.48
C ILE A 277 7.12 -27.61 0.29
N ASP A 278 6.41 -27.42 1.40
CA ASP A 278 5.00 -27.08 1.34
C ASP A 278 4.80 -25.73 0.61
N GLY A 279 3.82 -25.68 -0.28
CA GLY A 279 3.53 -24.51 -1.12
C GLY A 279 4.48 -24.31 -2.31
N ALA A 280 5.49 -25.17 -2.53
CA ALA A 280 6.37 -25.08 -3.68
C ALA A 280 5.76 -25.73 -4.93
N ALA A 281 5.80 -24.99 -6.04
CA ALA A 281 5.49 -25.48 -7.39
C ALA A 281 6.74 -25.97 -8.13
N GLY A 282 7.92 -25.65 -7.64
CA GLY A 282 9.21 -26.05 -8.17
C GLY A 282 10.35 -25.59 -7.29
N TYR A 283 11.56 -25.84 -7.74
CA TYR A 283 12.77 -25.59 -6.96
C TYR A 283 13.86 -24.94 -7.81
N LEU A 284 14.57 -23.99 -7.23
CA LEU A 284 15.81 -23.42 -7.75
C LEU A 284 16.99 -23.97 -6.97
N ILE A 285 18.01 -24.41 -7.67
CA ILE A 285 19.23 -24.99 -7.12
C ILE A 285 20.38 -24.02 -7.33
N PHE A 286 21.12 -23.77 -6.27
CA PHE A 286 22.31 -22.92 -6.29
C PHE A 286 23.51 -23.71 -5.79
N VAL A 287 24.70 -23.33 -6.27
CA VAL A 287 25.98 -23.77 -5.74
C VAL A 287 26.81 -22.54 -5.42
N ASN A 288 27.28 -22.42 -4.17
CA ASN A 288 28.00 -21.26 -3.66
C ASN A 288 27.28 -19.90 -3.95
N GLY A 289 25.93 -19.90 -3.83
CA GLY A 289 25.09 -18.73 -4.12
C GLY A 289 24.86 -18.43 -5.60
N VAL A 290 25.43 -19.22 -6.53
CA VAL A 290 25.23 -19.06 -7.97
C VAL A 290 24.17 -20.02 -8.47
N TYR A 291 23.20 -19.52 -9.24
CA TYR A 291 22.17 -20.34 -9.87
C TYR A 291 22.77 -21.47 -10.71
N LEU A 292 22.30 -22.69 -10.50
CA LEU A 292 22.75 -23.89 -11.18
C LEU A 292 21.67 -24.50 -12.07
N ALA A 293 20.48 -24.75 -11.50
CA ALA A 293 19.41 -25.45 -12.19
C ALA A 293 18.05 -25.17 -11.58
N GLN A 294 16.98 -25.63 -12.25
CA GLN A 294 15.62 -25.68 -11.72
C GLN A 294 14.98 -27.04 -12.00
N THR A 295 14.06 -27.46 -11.15
CA THR A 295 13.30 -28.71 -11.30
C THR A 295 11.97 -28.62 -10.57
N THR A 296 11.02 -29.48 -10.94
CA THR A 296 9.79 -29.74 -10.17
C THR A 296 9.91 -30.98 -9.27
N GLU A 297 10.96 -31.76 -9.47
CA GLU A 297 11.26 -32.95 -8.68
C GLU A 297 12.02 -32.58 -7.38
N THR A 298 12.05 -33.49 -6.43
CA THR A 298 12.77 -33.32 -5.16
C THR A 298 14.20 -33.82 -5.20
N SER A 299 14.74 -34.06 -6.37
CA SER A 299 16.14 -34.41 -6.61
C SER A 299 16.61 -33.97 -7.98
N VAL A 300 17.91 -33.82 -8.12
CA VAL A 300 18.55 -33.49 -9.39
C VAL A 300 19.99 -34.04 -9.43
N SER A 301 20.46 -34.42 -10.59
CA SER A 301 21.87 -34.77 -10.78
C SER A 301 22.68 -33.51 -10.98
N VAL A 302 23.74 -33.34 -10.20
CA VAL A 302 24.66 -32.20 -10.26
C VAL A 302 26.09 -32.68 -10.52
N THR A 303 26.89 -31.81 -11.14
CA THR A 303 28.33 -32.05 -11.20
C THR A 303 28.91 -31.61 -9.87
N THR A 304 29.57 -32.52 -9.14
CA THR A 304 30.16 -32.21 -7.85
C THR A 304 31.25 -31.14 -8.00
N ALA A 305 31.08 -30.01 -7.30
CA ALA A 305 32.16 -29.06 -7.07
C ALA A 305 32.94 -29.49 -5.81
N ALA A 306 34.27 -29.44 -5.84
CA ALA A 306 35.13 -29.94 -4.76
C ALA A 306 34.76 -29.33 -3.37
N ASP A 307 34.30 -28.08 -3.33
CA ASP A 307 33.89 -27.38 -2.12
C ASP A 307 32.51 -26.70 -2.30
N GLY A 308 31.61 -27.34 -3.05
CA GLY A 308 30.30 -26.76 -3.36
C GLY A 308 29.31 -26.83 -2.20
N VAL A 309 28.86 -25.68 -1.74
CA VAL A 309 27.70 -25.57 -0.84
C VAL A 309 26.45 -25.45 -1.71
N TYR A 310 25.59 -26.47 -1.65
CA TYR A 310 24.36 -26.50 -2.40
C TYR A 310 23.20 -25.99 -1.55
N THR A 311 22.42 -25.07 -2.10
CA THR A 311 21.18 -24.61 -1.51
C THR A 311 20.01 -24.83 -2.47
N VAL A 312 18.86 -25.17 -1.92
CA VAL A 312 17.60 -25.39 -2.66
C VAL A 312 16.56 -24.45 -2.13
N ARG A 313 15.96 -23.68 -3.03
CA ARG A 313 14.89 -22.73 -2.72
C ARG A 313 13.59 -23.13 -3.41
N GLY A 314 12.52 -23.23 -2.64
CA GLY A 314 11.18 -23.46 -3.18
C GLY A 314 10.67 -22.24 -3.95
N VAL A 315 10.01 -22.48 -5.05
CA VAL A 315 9.29 -21.46 -5.82
C VAL A 315 7.80 -21.70 -5.70
N GLY A 316 7.06 -20.76 -5.19
CA GLY A 316 5.60 -20.80 -5.09
C GLY A 316 4.92 -20.65 -6.45
N HIS A 317 3.65 -21.01 -6.51
CA HIS A 317 2.84 -20.98 -7.75
C HIS A 317 2.78 -19.62 -8.43
N TYR A 318 3.05 -18.54 -7.70
CA TYR A 318 2.99 -17.16 -8.18
C TYR A 318 4.36 -16.47 -8.19
N GLY A 319 5.45 -17.26 -8.12
CA GLY A 319 6.80 -16.78 -8.27
C GLY A 319 7.50 -16.32 -6.98
N SER A 320 6.85 -16.41 -5.81
CA SER A 320 7.51 -16.20 -4.53
C SER A 320 8.63 -17.24 -4.32
N ILE A 321 9.76 -16.84 -3.74
CA ILE A 321 10.91 -17.70 -3.55
C ILE A 321 11.20 -17.82 -2.05
N SER A 322 11.41 -19.05 -1.56
CA SER A 322 11.75 -19.27 -0.15
C SER A 322 13.07 -18.59 0.24
N ALA A 323 13.25 -18.33 1.52
CA ALA A 323 14.56 -17.98 2.07
C ALA A 323 15.59 -19.10 1.79
N GLU A 324 16.85 -18.78 1.97
CA GLU A 324 17.95 -19.75 1.93
C GLU A 324 17.95 -20.66 3.15
#